data_52e5134eb2dc17c9835d0ca014368122
#
_entry.id   52e5134eb2dc17c9835d0ca014368122
#
_cell.length_a   1.000
_cell.length_b   1.000
_cell.length_c   1.000
_cell.angle_alpha   90.00
_cell.angle_beta   90.00
_cell.angle_gamma   90.00
#
_symmetry.space_group_name_H-M   'P 1'
#
loop_
_entity.id
_entity.type
_entity.pdbx_description
1 polymer ?
#
loop_
_entity_poly.entity_id
_entity_poly.type
_entity_poly.pdbx_seq_one_letter_code
_entity_poly.pdbx_strand_id
1 'polypeptide(L)'
;MQEVRECQMGLSLVFFVKPTVFADVTRDMTIFREEIFGPVLCITSYSSEEEAVELANDSEYGLSGGVWSDDEERAMRVAKMLRTGQVSINGGAFNVTAPFGGYKQSGLGRELGVHGMEEFLEIKSIQR
;
A
#
# COMPACT_ATOMS: atom_id res chain seq x y z
N MET A 1 -15.84 7.66 -18.51
CA MET A 1 -15.42 6.24 -18.52
C MET A 1 -14.68 5.98 -19.82
N GLN A 2 -13.38 5.84 -19.79
CA GLN A 2 -12.58 5.63 -21.02
C GLN A 2 -12.52 4.12 -21.28
N GLU A 3 -12.92 3.72 -22.47
CA GLU A 3 -13.02 2.34 -22.92
C GLU A 3 -11.62 1.70 -22.99
N VAL A 4 -11.44 0.56 -22.35
CA VAL A 4 -10.23 -0.25 -22.44
C VAL A 4 -10.19 -0.86 -23.84
N ARG A 5 -9.28 -0.38 -24.70
CA ARG A 5 -9.06 -0.98 -26.04
C ARG A 5 -8.02 -2.11 -25.92
N GLU A 6 -8.40 -3.30 -26.34
CA GLU A 6 -7.50 -4.43 -26.49
C GLU A 6 -6.28 -4.09 -27.37
N CYS A 7 -5.10 -4.39 -26.90
CA CYS A 7 -3.89 -4.29 -27.70
C CYS A 7 -3.73 -5.56 -28.54
N GLN A 8 -4.17 -5.52 -29.77
CA GLN A 8 -3.88 -6.58 -30.75
C GLN A 8 -2.39 -6.53 -31.16
N MET A 9 -1.57 -7.26 -30.47
CA MET A 9 -0.31 -7.77 -31.01
C MET A 9 -0.43 -9.29 -31.10
N GLY A 10 -0.53 -9.83 -32.28
CA GLY A 10 -0.46 -11.20 -32.84
C GLY A 10 -0.18 -12.42 -31.95
N LEU A 11 -0.49 -12.41 -30.67
CA LEU A 11 -0.36 -13.50 -29.72
C LEU A 11 -1.76 -13.93 -29.30
N SER A 12 -2.30 -14.93 -29.94
CA SER A 12 -3.69 -15.41 -29.82
C SER A 12 -4.04 -16.05 -28.45
N LEU A 13 -3.19 -15.95 -27.44
CA LEU A 13 -3.38 -16.60 -26.12
C LEU A 13 -2.98 -15.73 -24.91
N VAL A 14 -2.69 -14.44 -25.06
CA VAL A 14 -2.26 -13.58 -23.96
C VAL A 14 -3.11 -12.31 -23.93
N PHE A 15 -3.74 -12.05 -22.78
CA PHE A 15 -4.50 -10.83 -22.55
C PHE A 15 -3.57 -9.73 -22.03
N PHE A 16 -3.41 -8.66 -22.81
CA PHE A 16 -2.66 -7.47 -22.37
C PHE A 16 -3.63 -6.34 -22.05
N VAL A 17 -3.46 -5.73 -20.89
CA VAL A 17 -4.16 -4.51 -20.50
C VAL A 17 -3.20 -3.35 -20.63
N LYS A 18 -3.63 -2.26 -21.27
CA LYS A 18 -2.82 -1.03 -21.33
C LYS A 18 -2.72 -0.39 -19.96
N PRO A 19 -1.58 0.20 -19.60
CA PRO A 19 -1.49 1.06 -18.43
C PRO A 19 -2.59 2.14 -18.46
N THR A 20 -3.38 2.20 -17.40
CA THR A 20 -4.57 3.04 -17.33
C THR A 20 -4.54 3.87 -16.06
N VAL A 21 -4.89 5.16 -16.19
CA VAL A 21 -5.01 6.07 -15.06
C VAL A 21 -6.45 6.54 -14.94
N PHE A 22 -7.03 6.37 -13.76
CA PHE A 22 -8.34 6.94 -13.40
C PHE A 22 -8.11 8.14 -12.49
N ALA A 23 -8.57 9.31 -12.91
CA ALA A 23 -8.58 10.53 -12.11
C ALA A 23 -9.97 10.75 -11.50
N ASP A 24 -10.01 11.59 -10.46
CA ASP A 24 -11.22 11.96 -9.75
C ASP A 24 -11.98 10.77 -9.16
N VAL A 25 -11.22 9.78 -8.70
CA VAL A 25 -11.79 8.59 -8.05
C VAL A 25 -12.34 8.98 -6.68
N THR A 26 -13.56 8.54 -6.39
CA THR A 26 -14.27 8.82 -5.13
C THR A 26 -14.46 7.56 -4.29
N ARG A 27 -14.73 7.71 -2.98
CA ARG A 27 -14.83 6.61 -2.00
C ARG A 27 -15.93 5.59 -2.30
N ASP A 28 -16.96 5.97 -3.06
CA ASP A 28 -18.09 5.12 -3.44
C ASP A 28 -17.85 4.30 -4.70
N MET A 29 -16.74 4.57 -5.40
CA MET A 29 -16.38 3.80 -6.59
C MET A 29 -15.75 2.45 -6.22
N THR A 30 -16.13 1.39 -6.92
CA THR A 30 -15.56 0.05 -6.76
C THR A 30 -14.03 0.06 -6.89
N ILE A 31 -13.52 0.83 -7.85
CA ILE A 31 -12.07 0.96 -8.12
C ILE A 31 -11.28 1.62 -6.97
N PHE A 32 -11.96 2.32 -6.04
CA PHE A 32 -11.35 2.84 -4.80
C PHE A 32 -11.21 1.75 -3.75
N ARG A 33 -12.11 0.77 -3.74
CA ARG A 33 -12.24 -0.26 -2.69
C ARG A 33 -11.51 -1.55 -3.01
N GLU A 34 -11.53 -1.95 -4.27
CA GLU A 34 -11.01 -3.24 -4.70
C GLU A 34 -9.60 -3.10 -5.29
N GLU A 35 -8.74 -4.06 -4.98
CA GLU A 35 -7.43 -4.18 -5.59
C GLU A 35 -7.56 -4.74 -7.00
N ILE A 36 -7.18 -3.95 -8.03
CA ILE A 36 -7.30 -4.38 -9.44
C ILE A 36 -6.23 -5.40 -9.81
N PHE A 37 -5.09 -5.35 -9.13
CA PHE A 37 -3.93 -6.21 -9.36
C PHE A 37 -3.43 -6.20 -10.81
N GLY A 38 -3.32 -5.00 -11.39
CA GLY A 38 -2.92 -4.78 -12.78
C GLY A 38 -2.30 -3.40 -13.01
N PRO A 39 -1.97 -3.04 -14.25
CA PRO A 39 -1.32 -1.78 -14.58
C PRO A 39 -2.31 -0.60 -14.53
N VAL A 40 -2.94 -0.40 -13.40
CA VAL A 40 -3.98 0.62 -13.18
C VAL A 40 -3.59 1.50 -11.99
N LEU A 41 -3.69 2.82 -12.18
CA LEU A 41 -3.49 3.83 -11.15
C LEU A 41 -4.78 4.59 -10.92
N CYS A 42 -5.19 4.72 -9.66
CA CYS A 42 -6.32 5.55 -9.25
C CYS A 42 -5.80 6.79 -8.53
N ILE A 43 -6.32 7.96 -8.93
CA ILE A 43 -5.97 9.24 -8.34
C ILE A 43 -7.21 9.82 -7.67
N THR A 44 -7.11 10.08 -6.37
CA THR A 44 -8.12 10.76 -5.57
C THR A 44 -7.55 12.07 -5.07
N SER A 45 -8.25 13.17 -5.33
CA SER A 45 -7.88 14.49 -4.84
C SER A 45 -8.32 14.67 -3.39
N TYR A 46 -7.61 15.51 -2.66
CA TYR A 46 -7.94 15.90 -1.28
C TYR A 46 -7.74 17.41 -1.11
N SER A 47 -8.37 17.98 -0.09
CA SER A 47 -8.32 19.40 0.21
C SER A 47 -7.50 19.74 1.46
N SER A 48 -7.24 18.76 2.32
CA SER A 48 -6.43 18.92 3.54
C SER A 48 -5.57 17.68 3.83
N GLU A 49 -4.56 17.86 4.68
CA GLU A 49 -3.69 16.75 5.13
C GLU A 49 -4.49 15.69 5.90
N GLU A 50 -5.44 16.13 6.72
CA GLU A 50 -6.31 15.26 7.49
C GLU A 50 -7.18 14.39 6.57
N GLU A 51 -7.75 15.00 5.54
CA GLU A 51 -8.53 14.28 4.53
C GLU A 51 -7.66 13.29 3.76
N ALA A 52 -6.42 13.66 3.40
CA ALA A 52 -5.50 12.76 2.74
C ALA A 52 -5.20 11.51 3.58
N VAL A 53 -4.94 11.69 4.88
CA VAL A 53 -4.71 10.59 5.82
C VAL A 53 -5.96 9.73 5.99
N GLU A 54 -7.13 10.34 6.08
CA GLU A 54 -8.40 9.62 6.19
C GLU A 54 -8.65 8.78 4.95
N LEU A 55 -8.50 9.34 3.74
CA LEU A 55 -8.63 8.63 2.46
C LEU A 55 -7.64 7.47 2.35
N ALA A 56 -6.37 7.72 2.67
CA ALA A 56 -5.34 6.69 2.63
C ALA A 56 -5.60 5.52 3.59
N ASN A 57 -6.26 5.80 4.72
CA ASN A 57 -6.61 4.79 5.71
C ASN A 57 -7.98 4.12 5.47
N ASP A 58 -8.80 4.66 4.57
CA ASP A 58 -10.13 4.15 4.25
C ASP A 58 -10.04 2.99 3.24
N SER A 59 -9.41 1.91 3.66
CA SER A 59 -9.22 0.67 2.91
C SER A 59 -9.23 -0.51 3.86
N GLU A 60 -9.62 -1.68 3.38
CA GLU A 60 -9.50 -2.95 4.09
C GLU A 60 -8.07 -3.47 4.11
N TYR A 61 -7.19 -2.90 3.32
CA TYR A 61 -5.78 -3.27 3.18
C TYR A 61 -4.86 -2.29 3.91
N GLY A 62 -3.62 -2.71 4.11
CA GLY A 62 -2.61 -1.90 4.75
C GLY A 62 -1.22 -2.55 4.68
N LEU A 63 -0.77 -2.95 3.49
CA LEU A 63 0.56 -3.53 3.33
C LEU A 63 1.64 -2.45 3.38
N SER A 64 1.56 -1.49 2.47
CA SER A 64 2.55 -0.42 2.35
C SER A 64 1.89 0.91 2.01
N GLY A 65 2.60 1.98 2.29
CA GLY A 65 2.26 3.33 1.92
C GLY A 65 3.49 4.13 1.50
N GLY A 66 3.25 5.31 0.94
CA GLY A 66 4.31 6.24 0.58
C GLY A 66 3.88 7.68 0.84
N VAL A 67 4.83 8.51 1.27
CA VAL A 67 4.64 9.94 1.47
C VAL A 67 5.74 10.68 0.72
N TRP A 68 5.38 11.67 -0.06
CA TRP A 68 6.31 12.57 -0.72
C TRP A 68 6.09 14.00 -0.20
N SER A 69 7.14 14.61 0.32
CA SER A 69 7.14 16.00 0.78
C SER A 69 8.57 16.53 0.79
N ASP A 70 8.74 17.81 0.55
CA ASP A 70 9.98 18.57 0.75
C ASP A 70 10.22 18.92 2.23
N ASP A 71 9.19 18.81 3.08
CA ASP A 71 9.27 18.93 4.54
C ASP A 71 9.33 17.52 5.16
N GLU A 72 10.51 17.12 5.63
CA GLU A 72 10.75 15.81 6.23
C GLU A 72 9.98 15.60 7.54
N GLU A 73 9.82 16.65 8.37
CA GLU A 73 9.06 16.56 9.61
C GLU A 73 7.58 16.32 9.34
N ARG A 74 7.05 17.02 8.34
CA ARG A 74 5.69 16.81 7.86
C ARG A 74 5.51 15.39 7.30
N ALA A 75 6.41 14.95 6.44
CA ALA A 75 6.39 13.60 5.89
C ALA A 75 6.39 12.53 6.99
N MET A 76 7.22 12.71 8.02
CA MET A 76 7.30 11.80 9.16
C MET A 76 6.02 11.80 10.00
N ARG A 77 5.39 12.97 10.22
CA ARG A 77 4.10 13.04 10.92
C ARG A 77 3.01 12.29 10.15
N VAL A 78 2.89 12.52 8.85
CA VAL A 78 1.91 11.84 7.99
C VAL A 78 2.18 10.33 7.96
N ALA A 79 3.42 9.92 7.78
CA ALA A 79 3.81 8.50 7.75
C ALA A 79 3.37 7.75 9.01
N LYS A 80 3.49 8.37 10.20
CA LYS A 80 3.03 7.79 11.48
C LYS A 80 1.52 7.64 11.60
N MET A 81 0.76 8.41 10.82
CA MET A 81 -0.72 8.34 10.81
C MET A 81 -1.27 7.31 9.82
N LEU A 82 -0.45 6.86 8.87
CA LEU A 82 -0.86 5.83 7.91
C LEU A 82 -0.93 4.46 8.59
N ARG A 83 -2.01 3.75 8.33
CA ARG A 83 -2.27 2.41 8.88
C ARG A 83 -1.83 1.32 7.94
N THR A 84 -0.51 1.28 7.69
CA THR A 84 0.16 0.29 6.85
C THR A 84 1.35 -0.31 7.58
N GLY A 85 1.76 -1.51 7.21
CA GLY A 85 2.88 -2.21 7.83
C GLY A 85 4.23 -1.57 7.55
N GLN A 86 4.35 -0.86 6.44
CA GLN A 86 5.51 -0.04 6.11
C GLN A 86 5.11 1.25 5.40
N VAL A 87 5.93 2.28 5.55
CA VAL A 87 5.78 3.55 4.81
C VAL A 87 7.15 3.98 4.31
N SER A 88 7.23 4.29 3.02
CA SER A 88 8.41 4.95 2.44
C SER A 88 8.20 6.47 2.42
N ILE A 89 9.24 7.23 2.74
CA ILE A 89 9.26 8.68 2.60
C ILE A 89 10.18 9.02 1.41
N ASN A 90 9.66 9.81 0.47
CA ASN A 90 10.39 10.28 -0.72
C ASN A 90 11.09 9.15 -1.50
N GLY A 91 10.41 8.00 -1.63
CA GLY A 91 10.96 6.85 -2.34
C GLY A 91 12.09 6.12 -1.59
N GLY A 92 12.12 6.19 -0.26
CA GLY A 92 13.09 5.48 0.57
C GLY A 92 13.20 4.00 0.19
N ALA A 93 14.42 3.49 0.14
CA ALA A 93 14.72 2.12 -0.28
C ALA A 93 14.13 1.08 0.69
N PHE A 94 13.77 -0.07 0.16
CA PHE A 94 13.32 -1.20 0.97
C PHE A 94 14.44 -1.70 1.88
N ASN A 95 14.13 -1.85 3.17
CA ASN A 95 15.09 -2.29 4.18
C ASN A 95 14.80 -3.74 4.61
N VAL A 96 15.61 -4.68 4.16
CA VAL A 96 15.47 -6.11 4.46
C VAL A 96 15.69 -6.48 5.94
N THR A 97 16.23 -5.55 6.73
CA THR A 97 16.41 -5.77 8.19
C THR A 97 15.27 -5.19 9.02
N ALA A 98 14.38 -4.44 8.41
CA ALA A 98 13.15 -3.95 9.04
C ALA A 98 12.03 -5.01 8.97
N PRO A 99 11.08 -5.02 9.90
CA PRO A 99 9.93 -5.92 9.83
C PRO A 99 9.09 -5.61 8.59
N PHE A 100 8.63 -6.65 7.93
CA PHE A 100 7.73 -6.58 6.77
C PHE A 100 6.43 -7.32 7.07
N GLY A 101 5.32 -6.75 6.67
CA GLY A 101 3.99 -7.38 6.81
C GLY A 101 2.88 -6.34 6.90
N GLY A 102 1.68 -6.74 6.54
CA GLY A 102 0.53 -5.85 6.41
C GLY A 102 -0.26 -5.62 7.70
N TYR A 103 -1.03 -4.57 7.71
CA TYR A 103 -2.11 -4.32 8.63
C TYR A 103 -3.43 -4.80 8.02
N LYS A 104 -4.47 -4.90 8.82
CA LYS A 104 -5.84 -5.23 8.39
C LYS A 104 -5.84 -6.55 7.60
N GLN A 105 -6.47 -6.60 6.42
CA GLN A 105 -6.53 -7.81 5.59
C GLN A 105 -5.24 -8.10 4.80
N SER A 106 -4.27 -7.20 4.82
CA SER A 106 -2.99 -7.42 4.15
C SER A 106 -2.03 -8.35 4.86
N GLY A 107 -2.36 -8.88 6.03
CA GLY A 107 -1.60 -9.94 6.68
C GLY A 107 -1.68 -9.95 8.20
N LEU A 108 -1.20 -11.06 8.75
CA LEU A 108 -0.98 -11.30 10.17
C LEU A 108 0.51 -11.50 10.41
N GLY A 109 1.00 -11.09 11.59
CA GLY A 109 2.42 -11.24 11.91
C GLY A 109 3.35 -10.32 11.13
N ARG A 110 4.64 -10.64 11.21
CA ARG A 110 5.72 -9.90 10.52
C ARG A 110 6.77 -10.86 10.03
N GLU A 111 7.29 -10.57 8.83
CA GLU A 111 8.49 -11.19 8.28
C GLU A 111 9.67 -10.25 8.41
N LEU A 112 10.86 -10.74 8.22
CA LEU A 112 12.12 -10.01 8.25
C LEU A 112 12.46 -9.36 9.60
N GLY A 113 13.72 -8.95 9.74
CA GLY A 113 14.23 -8.36 10.97
C GLY A 113 14.09 -9.27 12.19
N VAL A 114 14.18 -8.68 13.37
CA VAL A 114 14.05 -9.40 14.64
C VAL A 114 12.65 -9.98 14.83
N HIS A 115 11.62 -9.22 14.48
CA HIS A 115 10.22 -9.66 14.61
C HIS A 115 9.89 -10.86 13.72
N GLY A 116 10.43 -10.92 12.49
CA GLY A 116 10.26 -12.09 11.63
C GLY A 116 10.97 -13.34 12.19
N MET A 117 12.11 -13.15 12.87
CA MET A 117 12.81 -14.23 13.52
C MET A 117 12.05 -14.76 14.75
N GLU A 118 11.40 -13.87 15.52
CA GLU A 118 10.64 -14.24 16.71
C GLU A 118 9.50 -15.23 16.42
N GLU A 119 8.91 -15.19 15.23
CA GLU A 119 7.86 -16.13 14.79
C GLU A 119 8.34 -17.60 14.74
N PHE A 120 9.66 -17.84 14.67
CA PHE A 120 10.27 -19.17 14.66
C PHE A 120 10.86 -19.60 16.01
N LEU A 121 10.69 -18.81 17.05
CA LEU A 121 11.23 -19.07 18.38
C LEU A 121 10.13 -19.48 19.36
N GLU A 122 10.44 -20.46 20.21
CA GLU A 122 9.58 -20.83 21.33
C GLU A 122 10.00 -20.10 22.60
N ILE A 123 9.04 -19.43 23.21
CA ILE A 123 9.24 -18.67 24.45
C ILE A 123 9.01 -19.62 25.64
N LYS A 124 10.00 -19.69 26.56
CA LYS A 124 9.90 -20.48 27.79
C LYS A 124 10.03 -19.59 29.03
N SER A 125 9.11 -19.73 29.96
CA SER A 125 9.22 -19.15 31.31
C SER A 125 9.80 -20.19 32.27
N ILE A 126 10.79 -19.79 33.09
CA ILE A 126 11.34 -20.60 34.18
C ILE A 126 11.02 -19.86 35.48
N GLN A 127 10.26 -20.51 36.36
CA GLN A 127 9.90 -20.00 37.67
C GLN A 127 10.68 -20.76 38.75
N ARG A 128 11.14 -20.05 39.82
CA ARG A 128 11.85 -20.60 40.96
C ARG A 128 11.03 -20.42 42.23
#